data_8addb3ca202326c8776713ad724d581b
#
_entry.id   8addb3ca202326c8776713ad724d581b
#
_cell.length_a   1.000
_cell.length_b   1.000
_cell.length_c   1.000
_cell.angle_alpha   90.00
_cell.angle_beta   90.00
_cell.angle_gamma   90.00
#
_symmetry.space_group_name_H-M   'P 1'
#
loop_
_entity.id
_entity.type
_entity.pdbx_description
1 polymer ?
#
loop_
_entity_poly.entity_id
_entity_poly.type
_entity_poly.pdbx_seq_one_letter_code
_entity_poly.pdbx_strand_id
1 'polypeptide(L)'
;MNTSKLQAFATDARRQLMNAVQARLDAALVPNSDAQVDDPRAFDFLQHEIERAGGGEEGRRHVVERYAYRWFNRIIAFRYMDVHGFTGTPVVSPAGLTSMNGLPEVLAAAKRGEYDDSTVFSLRGNDKAKERIEGLLSGSIMADDPQGLAYGLLLQSECRFWNRNLPFMFESVVHESGRVDELLMPADLLAEGSVLRNAVEAMTPEDCGVDDPSGNVELIGWLYQYYI
;
A
#
# COMPACT_ATOMS: atom_id res chain seq x y z
N MET A 1 10.94 9.07 -21.50
CA MET A 1 10.99 8.94 -20.02
C MET A 1 11.72 10.13 -19.40
N ASN A 2 11.13 10.80 -18.41
CA ASN A 2 11.75 11.95 -17.72
C ASN A 2 12.38 11.48 -16.39
N THR A 3 13.67 11.15 -16.42
CA THR A 3 14.42 10.65 -15.25
C THR A 3 14.47 11.64 -14.08
N SER A 4 14.51 12.96 -14.34
CA SER A 4 14.49 13.98 -13.28
C SER A 4 13.17 14.00 -12.52
N LYS A 5 12.04 13.77 -13.21
CA LYS A 5 10.71 13.65 -12.58
C LYS A 5 10.62 12.41 -11.69
N LEU A 6 11.15 11.29 -12.17
CA LEU A 6 11.18 10.04 -11.40
C LEU A 6 12.07 10.16 -10.16
N GLN A 7 13.22 10.81 -10.29
CA GLN A 7 14.11 11.07 -9.16
C GLN A 7 13.45 11.95 -8.10
N ALA A 8 12.82 13.05 -8.51
CA ALA A 8 12.10 13.93 -7.60
C ALA A 8 10.97 13.18 -6.87
N PHE A 9 10.19 12.39 -7.61
CA PHE A 9 9.13 11.55 -7.03
C PHE A 9 9.69 10.54 -6.03
N ALA A 10 10.70 9.75 -6.38
CA ALA A 10 11.24 8.72 -5.48
C ALA A 10 11.80 9.32 -4.18
N THR A 11 12.52 10.44 -4.29
CA THR A 11 13.06 11.16 -3.12
C THR A 11 11.95 11.69 -2.21
N ASP A 12 10.89 12.28 -2.79
CA ASP A 12 9.76 12.80 -2.01
C ASP A 12 8.93 11.66 -1.41
N ALA A 13 8.68 10.60 -2.17
CA ALA A 13 7.99 9.40 -1.71
C ALA A 13 8.70 8.75 -0.53
N ARG A 14 10.03 8.64 -0.56
CA ARG A 14 10.81 8.15 0.57
C ARG A 14 10.55 8.95 1.83
N ARG A 15 10.63 10.27 1.75
CA ARG A 15 10.40 11.16 2.88
C ARG A 15 8.98 11.03 3.43
N GLN A 16 7.98 11.03 2.54
CA GLN A 16 6.57 10.89 2.93
C GLN A 16 6.31 9.54 3.61
N LEU A 17 6.76 8.44 3.01
CA LEU A 17 6.56 7.10 3.55
C LEU A 17 7.29 6.88 4.87
N MET A 18 8.51 7.37 5.01
CA MET A 18 9.21 7.29 6.29
C MET A 18 8.45 8.02 7.40
N ASN A 19 7.94 9.21 7.13
CA ASN A 19 7.15 9.96 8.10
C ASN A 19 5.83 9.25 8.43
N ALA A 20 5.13 8.73 7.43
CA ALA A 20 3.86 8.04 7.62
C ALA A 20 4.02 6.72 8.39
N VAL A 21 5.03 5.92 8.05
CA VAL A 21 5.35 4.68 8.76
C VAL A 21 5.83 4.96 10.19
N GLN A 22 6.65 6.02 10.40
CA GLN A 22 7.04 6.45 11.74
C GLN A 22 5.83 6.80 12.59
N ALA A 23 4.89 7.59 12.06
CA ALA A 23 3.67 7.93 12.77
C ALA A 23 2.83 6.70 13.15
N ARG A 24 2.74 5.70 12.25
CA ARG A 24 2.08 4.43 12.52
C ARG A 24 2.81 3.61 13.59
N LEU A 25 4.13 3.57 13.53
CA LEU A 25 4.96 2.91 14.54
C LEU A 25 4.77 3.54 15.92
N ASP A 26 4.83 4.87 15.99
CA ASP A 26 4.68 5.58 17.26
C ASP A 26 3.29 5.36 17.86
N ALA A 27 2.24 5.39 17.03
CA ALA A 27 0.87 5.07 17.45
C ALA A 27 0.74 3.62 17.94
N ALA A 28 1.35 2.67 17.25
CA ALA A 28 1.32 1.25 17.62
C ALA A 28 2.02 0.99 18.97
N LEU A 29 3.09 1.72 19.28
CA LEU A 29 3.88 1.53 20.48
C LEU A 29 3.32 2.26 21.73
N VAL A 30 2.22 3.01 21.60
CA VAL A 30 1.52 3.59 22.75
C VAL A 30 0.95 2.44 23.62
N PRO A 31 1.11 2.50 24.95
CA PRO A 31 0.53 1.48 25.84
C PRO A 31 -1.00 1.37 25.65
N ASN A 32 -1.49 0.15 25.51
CA ASN A 32 -2.89 -0.17 25.21
C ASN A 32 -3.40 0.41 23.88
N SER A 33 -2.50 0.54 22.90
CA SER A 33 -2.88 0.92 21.54
C SER A 33 -3.82 -0.09 20.90
N ASP A 34 -4.59 0.34 19.89
CA ASP A 34 -5.43 -0.57 19.08
C ASP A 34 -4.60 -1.72 18.48
N ALA A 35 -3.36 -1.43 18.08
CA ALA A 35 -2.44 -2.46 17.59
C ALA A 35 -2.17 -3.55 18.60
N GLN A 36 -1.97 -3.20 19.87
CA GLN A 36 -1.72 -4.15 20.96
C GLN A 36 -2.98 -4.95 21.32
N VAL A 37 -4.15 -4.33 21.21
CA VAL A 37 -5.44 -4.93 21.60
C VAL A 37 -6.00 -5.81 20.46
N ASP A 38 -6.01 -5.29 19.23
CA ASP A 38 -6.66 -5.94 18.09
C ASP A 38 -5.79 -7.02 17.44
N ASP A 39 -4.47 -6.83 17.41
CA ASP A 39 -3.51 -7.80 16.87
C ASP A 39 -2.25 -7.94 17.71
N PRO A 40 -2.37 -8.56 18.92
CA PRO A 40 -1.24 -8.71 19.83
C PRO A 40 -0.07 -9.50 19.20
N ARG A 41 -0.34 -10.41 18.27
CA ARG A 41 0.73 -11.17 17.59
C ARG A 41 1.56 -10.30 16.65
N ALA A 42 0.90 -9.44 15.88
CA ALA A 42 1.61 -8.48 15.03
C ALA A 42 2.42 -7.50 15.87
N PHE A 43 1.86 -7.05 16.99
CA PHE A 43 2.53 -6.17 17.94
C PHE A 43 3.78 -6.83 18.56
N ASP A 44 3.67 -8.06 19.06
CA ASP A 44 4.81 -8.80 19.62
C ASP A 44 5.90 -9.01 18.56
N PHE A 45 5.50 -9.34 17.34
CA PHE A 45 6.46 -9.51 16.24
C PHE A 45 7.16 -8.19 15.90
N LEU A 46 6.44 -7.07 15.87
CA LEU A 46 7.00 -5.73 15.67
C LEU A 46 8.04 -5.40 16.75
N GLN A 47 7.76 -5.68 18.01
CA GLN A 47 8.70 -5.48 19.09
C GLN A 47 9.98 -6.32 18.90
N HIS A 48 9.84 -7.59 18.53
CA HIS A 48 10.97 -8.45 18.23
C HIS A 48 11.79 -7.97 17.02
N GLU A 49 11.15 -7.40 15.99
CA GLU A 49 11.85 -6.80 14.86
C GLU A 49 12.68 -5.58 15.27
N ILE A 50 12.13 -4.73 16.12
CA ILE A 50 12.86 -3.57 16.68
C ILE A 50 14.10 -4.05 17.47
N GLU A 51 13.93 -5.04 18.34
CA GLU A 51 15.05 -5.59 19.13
C GLU A 51 16.14 -6.21 18.24
N ARG A 52 15.75 -6.99 17.22
CA ARG A 52 16.70 -7.58 16.26
C ARG A 52 17.44 -6.55 15.42
N ALA A 53 16.81 -5.40 15.18
CA ALA A 53 17.40 -4.30 14.40
C ALA A 53 18.31 -3.38 15.22
N GLY A 54 18.59 -3.72 16.49
CA GLY A 54 19.47 -2.97 17.37
C GLY A 54 18.77 -2.40 18.61
N GLY A 55 17.46 -2.54 18.72
CA GLY A 55 16.67 -2.01 19.84
C GLY A 55 16.58 -0.49 19.87
N GLY A 56 15.80 0.04 20.80
CA GLY A 56 15.70 1.49 21.04
C GLY A 56 15.41 2.30 19.77
N GLU A 57 15.99 3.48 19.68
CA GLU A 57 15.79 4.39 18.53
C GLU A 57 16.43 3.87 17.23
N GLU A 58 17.55 3.16 17.31
CA GLU A 58 18.21 2.59 16.14
C GLU A 58 17.35 1.49 15.51
N GLY A 59 16.84 0.57 16.34
CA GLY A 59 15.95 -0.49 15.87
C GLY A 59 14.67 0.06 15.25
N ARG A 60 14.05 1.08 15.87
CA ARG A 60 12.87 1.77 15.33
C ARG A 60 13.15 2.39 13.95
N ARG A 61 14.26 3.11 13.80
CA ARG A 61 14.66 3.70 12.54
C ARG A 61 14.81 2.66 11.43
N HIS A 62 15.49 1.54 11.69
CA HIS A 62 15.65 0.46 10.72
C HIS A 62 14.33 -0.20 10.32
N VAL A 63 13.41 -0.35 11.29
CA VAL A 63 12.05 -0.85 11.00
C VAL A 63 11.31 0.13 10.11
N VAL A 64 11.32 1.42 10.41
CA VAL A 64 10.68 2.46 9.59
C VAL A 64 11.24 2.45 8.16
N GLU A 65 12.56 2.44 7.99
CA GLU A 65 13.21 2.39 6.66
C GLU A 65 12.76 1.17 5.87
N ARG A 66 12.73 -0.01 6.49
CA ARG A 66 12.32 -1.27 5.87
C ARG A 66 10.87 -1.25 5.41
N TYR A 67 9.95 -0.85 6.28
CA TYR A 67 8.51 -0.86 5.96
C TYR A 67 8.11 0.28 5.02
N ALA A 68 8.75 1.45 5.10
CA ALA A 68 8.58 2.52 4.14
C ALA A 68 9.01 2.07 2.73
N TYR A 69 10.15 1.37 2.61
CA TYR A 69 10.61 0.79 1.35
C TYR A 69 9.66 -0.27 0.80
N ARG A 70 9.10 -1.14 1.66
CA ARG A 70 8.11 -2.14 1.26
C ARG A 70 6.85 -1.49 0.69
N TRP A 71 6.32 -0.47 1.35
CA TRP A 71 5.14 0.26 0.87
C TRP A 71 5.42 1.02 -0.43
N PHE A 72 6.60 1.61 -0.58
CA PHE A 72 7.01 2.19 -1.85
C PHE A 72 6.96 1.17 -2.98
N ASN A 73 7.58 0.01 -2.78
CA ASN A 73 7.62 -1.05 -3.78
C ASN A 73 6.22 -1.53 -4.18
N ARG A 74 5.32 -1.69 -3.22
CA ARG A 74 3.93 -2.10 -3.47
C ARG A 74 3.16 -1.08 -4.29
N ILE A 75 3.27 0.20 -3.94
CA ILE A 75 2.59 1.28 -4.66
C ILE A 75 3.07 1.36 -6.11
N ILE A 76 4.38 1.34 -6.36
CA ILE A 76 4.90 1.40 -7.73
C ILE A 76 4.62 0.12 -8.52
N ALA A 77 4.65 -1.04 -7.88
CA ALA A 77 4.29 -2.30 -8.52
C ALA A 77 2.81 -2.30 -8.95
N PHE A 78 1.90 -1.93 -8.04
CA PHE A 78 0.48 -1.81 -8.40
C PHE A 78 0.25 -0.78 -9.49
N ARG A 79 0.92 0.39 -9.43
CA ARG A 79 0.80 1.38 -10.50
C ARG A 79 1.24 0.83 -11.84
N TYR A 80 2.37 0.14 -11.89
CA TYR A 80 2.84 -0.51 -13.11
C TYR A 80 1.87 -1.58 -13.61
N MET A 81 1.37 -2.41 -12.71
CA MET A 81 0.39 -3.46 -13.03
C MET A 81 -0.94 -2.90 -13.52
N ASP A 82 -1.44 -1.82 -12.90
CA ASP A 82 -2.66 -1.13 -13.31
C ASP A 82 -2.55 -0.63 -14.74
N VAL A 83 -1.43 0.04 -15.05
CA VAL A 83 -1.19 0.65 -16.37
C VAL A 83 -1.13 -0.40 -17.47
N HIS A 84 -0.56 -1.58 -17.16
CA HIS A 84 -0.48 -2.71 -18.11
C HIS A 84 -1.73 -3.60 -18.11
N GLY A 85 -2.75 -3.27 -17.31
CA GLY A 85 -3.98 -4.07 -17.23
C GLY A 85 -3.80 -5.44 -16.59
N PHE A 86 -2.77 -5.63 -15.76
CA PHE A 86 -2.53 -6.89 -15.04
C PHE A 86 -3.44 -7.03 -13.82
N THR A 87 -3.87 -5.92 -13.24
CA THR A 87 -4.94 -5.87 -12.22
C THR A 87 -6.29 -5.83 -12.93
N GLY A 88 -7.24 -6.67 -12.58
CA GLY A 88 -8.57 -6.65 -13.19
C GLY A 88 -9.27 -5.32 -12.96
N THR A 89 -9.19 -4.80 -11.73
CA THR A 89 -9.60 -3.44 -11.34
C THR A 89 -8.37 -2.69 -10.88
N PRO A 90 -8.09 -1.47 -11.38
CA PRO A 90 -6.94 -0.68 -10.94
C PRO A 90 -6.91 -0.44 -9.43
N VAL A 91 -5.79 -0.79 -8.79
CA VAL A 91 -5.65 -0.81 -7.33
C VAL A 91 -5.23 0.55 -6.77
N VAL A 92 -4.30 1.24 -7.44
CA VAL A 92 -3.80 2.56 -7.03
C VAL A 92 -4.20 3.66 -8.01
N SER A 93 -4.59 3.28 -9.21
CA SER A 93 -4.92 4.19 -10.29
C SER A 93 -6.43 4.45 -10.36
N PRO A 94 -6.86 5.64 -10.80
CA PRO A 94 -8.26 5.89 -11.15
C PRO A 94 -8.64 5.16 -12.46
N ALA A 95 -9.93 5.03 -12.74
CA ALA A 95 -10.45 4.35 -13.94
C ALA A 95 -9.82 4.81 -15.26
N GLY A 96 -9.56 6.11 -15.39
CA GLY A 96 -8.90 6.69 -16.56
C GLY A 96 -7.38 6.59 -16.56
N LEU A 97 -6.78 5.94 -15.57
CA LEU A 97 -5.33 5.75 -15.37
C LEU A 97 -4.50 7.04 -15.21
N THR A 98 -5.05 8.21 -15.49
CA THR A 98 -4.34 9.50 -15.58
C THR A 98 -4.96 10.62 -14.75
N SER A 99 -6.16 10.42 -14.20
CA SER A 99 -6.85 11.46 -13.42
C SER A 99 -6.24 11.61 -12.04
N MET A 100 -5.56 12.71 -11.77
CA MET A 100 -4.97 13.00 -10.46
C MET A 100 -5.99 13.20 -9.34
N ASN A 101 -7.22 13.58 -9.69
CA ASN A 101 -8.29 13.86 -8.72
C ASN A 101 -9.25 12.69 -8.53
N GLY A 102 -9.05 11.59 -9.27
CA GLY A 102 -9.86 10.39 -9.16
C GLY A 102 -9.51 9.55 -7.91
N LEU A 103 -10.51 8.86 -7.36
CA LEU A 103 -10.26 7.79 -6.41
C LEU A 103 -9.63 6.60 -7.13
N PRO A 104 -8.81 5.77 -6.45
CA PRO A 104 -8.43 4.46 -6.96
C PRO A 104 -9.67 3.68 -7.40
N GLU A 105 -9.61 3.06 -8.59
CA GLU A 105 -10.82 2.42 -9.16
C GLU A 105 -11.36 1.30 -8.27
N VAL A 106 -10.49 0.56 -7.59
CA VAL A 106 -10.92 -0.47 -6.64
C VAL A 106 -11.81 0.10 -5.52
N LEU A 107 -11.54 1.33 -5.06
CA LEU A 107 -12.39 2.01 -4.08
C LEU A 107 -13.66 2.58 -4.73
N ALA A 108 -13.54 3.16 -5.92
CA ALA A 108 -14.68 3.69 -6.66
C ALA A 108 -15.67 2.57 -7.02
N ALA A 109 -15.17 1.42 -7.45
CA ALA A 109 -15.96 0.21 -7.70
C ALA A 109 -16.65 -0.30 -6.43
N ALA A 110 -15.91 -0.40 -5.32
CA ALA A 110 -16.46 -0.82 -4.04
C ALA A 110 -17.61 0.10 -3.56
N LYS A 111 -17.50 1.41 -3.79
CA LYS A 111 -18.59 2.38 -3.50
C LYS A 111 -19.84 2.16 -4.35
N ARG A 112 -19.70 1.53 -5.52
CA ARG A 112 -20.84 1.12 -6.38
C ARG A 112 -21.34 -0.29 -6.05
N GLY A 113 -20.72 -0.99 -5.07
CA GLY A 113 -21.02 -2.37 -4.74
C GLY A 113 -20.41 -3.39 -5.72
N GLU A 114 -19.43 -2.97 -6.51
CA GLU A 114 -18.72 -3.80 -7.47
C GLU A 114 -17.43 -4.32 -6.85
N TYR A 115 -17.29 -5.64 -6.72
CA TYR A 115 -16.14 -6.30 -6.12
C TYR A 115 -15.66 -7.46 -6.98
N ASP A 116 -14.39 -7.73 -6.95
CA ASP A 116 -13.83 -8.98 -7.49
C ASP A 116 -13.89 -10.11 -6.45
N ASP A 117 -15.11 -10.56 -6.16
CA ASP A 117 -15.38 -11.62 -5.18
C ASP A 117 -14.70 -12.94 -5.54
N SER A 118 -14.52 -13.21 -6.84
CA SER A 118 -13.97 -14.49 -7.32
C SER A 118 -12.47 -14.61 -7.11
N THR A 119 -11.77 -13.48 -7.01
CA THR A 119 -10.31 -13.42 -6.90
C THR A 119 -9.88 -12.88 -5.55
N VAL A 120 -10.19 -11.64 -5.23
CA VAL A 120 -9.69 -10.93 -4.04
C VAL A 120 -10.29 -11.46 -2.75
N PHE A 121 -11.62 -11.59 -2.67
CA PHE A 121 -12.32 -12.02 -1.45
C PHE A 121 -12.49 -13.54 -1.32
N SER A 122 -12.14 -14.31 -2.35
CA SER A 122 -12.10 -15.79 -2.26
C SER A 122 -10.98 -16.32 -1.36
N LEU A 123 -10.04 -15.47 -0.96
CA LEU A 123 -8.94 -15.84 -0.09
C LEU A 123 -9.42 -16.04 1.35
N ARG A 124 -8.89 -17.08 2.00
CA ARG A 124 -9.20 -17.36 3.40
C ARG A 124 -8.91 -16.14 4.29
N GLY A 125 -9.92 -15.71 5.02
CA GLY A 125 -9.84 -14.57 5.95
C GLY A 125 -10.20 -13.21 5.33
N ASN A 126 -10.52 -13.16 4.04
CA ASN A 126 -10.94 -11.91 3.38
C ASN A 126 -12.46 -11.62 3.50
N ASP A 127 -13.30 -12.60 3.88
CA ASP A 127 -14.74 -12.42 4.04
C ASP A 127 -15.07 -11.28 5.02
N LYS A 128 -14.39 -11.27 6.18
CA LYS A 128 -14.55 -10.20 7.17
C LYS A 128 -14.07 -8.83 6.67
N ALA A 129 -13.08 -8.81 5.76
CA ALA A 129 -12.63 -7.56 5.16
C ALA A 129 -13.73 -6.95 4.27
N LYS A 130 -14.41 -7.77 3.46
CA LYS A 130 -15.54 -7.32 2.63
C LYS A 130 -16.67 -6.74 3.49
N GLU A 131 -17.13 -7.47 4.51
CA GLU A 131 -18.17 -6.99 5.43
C GLU A 131 -17.79 -5.65 6.08
N ARG A 132 -16.54 -5.51 6.49
CA ARG A 132 -16.04 -4.27 7.09
C ARG A 132 -15.98 -3.12 6.09
N ILE A 133 -15.53 -3.36 4.85
CA ILE A 133 -15.52 -2.38 3.76
C ILE A 133 -16.94 -1.88 3.49
N GLU A 134 -17.89 -2.79 3.32
CA GLU A 134 -19.29 -2.45 3.10
C GLU A 134 -19.89 -1.65 4.26
N GLY A 135 -19.57 -2.04 5.49
CA GLY A 135 -19.99 -1.32 6.69
C GLY A 135 -19.45 0.11 6.77
N LEU A 136 -18.17 0.30 6.43
CA LEU A 136 -17.53 1.63 6.38
C LEU A 136 -18.14 2.49 5.27
N LEU A 137 -18.31 1.94 4.07
CA LEU A 137 -18.80 2.70 2.91
C LEU A 137 -20.30 3.02 2.99
N SER A 138 -21.09 2.17 3.65
CA SER A 138 -22.54 2.41 3.90
C SER A 138 -22.79 3.31 5.11
N GLY A 139 -21.77 3.57 5.95
CA GLY A 139 -21.91 4.32 7.21
C GLY A 139 -22.51 3.51 8.36
N SER A 140 -22.66 2.20 8.23
CA SER A 140 -23.09 1.32 9.34
C SER A 140 -21.97 1.09 10.36
N ILE A 141 -20.72 1.27 9.95
CA ILE A 141 -19.55 1.34 10.84
C ILE A 141 -19.07 2.79 10.84
N MET A 142 -19.09 3.41 12.03
CA MET A 142 -18.63 4.78 12.22
C MET A 142 -17.11 4.79 12.35
N ALA A 143 -16.45 5.74 11.66
CA ALA A 143 -15.02 5.98 11.74
C ALA A 143 -14.71 7.43 11.35
N ASP A 144 -13.56 7.97 11.77
CA ASP A 144 -13.14 9.33 11.43
C ASP A 144 -12.83 9.47 9.93
N ASP A 145 -12.20 8.45 9.33
CA ASP A 145 -11.96 8.36 7.88
C ASP A 145 -12.45 7.01 7.33
N PRO A 146 -13.75 6.84 7.07
CA PRO A 146 -14.28 5.57 6.59
C PRO A 146 -13.80 5.21 5.19
N GLN A 147 -13.52 6.20 4.32
CA GLN A 147 -13.01 5.92 2.97
C GLN A 147 -11.55 5.48 2.98
N GLY A 148 -10.70 6.13 3.76
CA GLY A 148 -9.30 5.74 3.91
C GLY A 148 -9.17 4.35 4.52
N LEU A 149 -9.97 4.03 5.54
CA LEU A 149 -10.01 2.70 6.15
C LEU A 149 -10.50 1.63 5.18
N ALA A 150 -11.57 1.91 4.43
CA ALA A 150 -12.08 0.98 3.41
C ALA A 150 -11.04 0.74 2.31
N TYR A 151 -10.38 1.80 1.83
CA TYR A 151 -9.31 1.66 0.86
C TYR A 151 -8.12 0.86 1.40
N GLY A 152 -7.73 1.08 2.64
CA GLY A 152 -6.68 0.30 3.30
C GLY A 152 -6.98 -1.21 3.31
N LEU A 153 -8.22 -1.60 3.61
CA LEU A 153 -8.66 -2.99 3.58
C LEU A 153 -8.66 -3.57 2.16
N LEU A 154 -9.08 -2.78 1.14
CA LEU A 154 -8.99 -3.19 -0.26
C LEU A 154 -7.54 -3.41 -0.69
N LEU A 155 -6.65 -2.47 -0.38
CA LEU A 155 -5.23 -2.56 -0.71
C LEU A 155 -4.56 -3.78 -0.03
N GLN A 156 -4.90 -4.07 1.23
CA GLN A 156 -4.44 -5.26 1.93
C GLN A 156 -4.94 -6.54 1.26
N SER A 157 -6.21 -6.57 0.84
CA SER A 157 -6.79 -7.72 0.13
C SER A 157 -6.08 -7.98 -1.18
N GLU A 158 -5.78 -6.93 -1.94
CA GLU A 158 -4.97 -7.02 -3.16
C GLU A 158 -3.55 -7.53 -2.88
N CYS A 159 -2.88 -7.02 -1.86
CA CYS A 159 -1.56 -7.53 -1.45
C CYS A 159 -1.60 -9.02 -1.12
N ARG A 160 -2.65 -9.50 -0.42
CA ARG A 160 -2.83 -10.92 -0.11
C ARG A 160 -3.07 -11.76 -1.35
N PHE A 161 -3.87 -11.25 -2.28
CA PHE A 161 -4.13 -11.93 -3.55
C PHE A 161 -2.86 -12.07 -4.38
N TRP A 162 -2.12 -10.99 -4.59
CA TRP A 162 -0.92 -10.96 -5.42
C TRP A 162 0.29 -11.68 -4.80
N ASN A 163 0.29 -11.88 -3.47
CA ASN A 163 1.33 -12.69 -2.81
C ASN A 163 1.53 -14.06 -3.45
N ARG A 164 0.49 -14.69 -4.00
CA ARG A 164 0.59 -16.00 -4.65
C ARG A 164 1.57 -16.02 -5.83
N ASN A 165 1.57 -14.93 -6.60
CA ASN A 165 2.34 -14.82 -7.85
C ASN A 165 3.66 -14.06 -7.63
N LEU A 166 3.66 -13.11 -6.70
CA LEU A 166 4.77 -12.21 -6.43
C LEU A 166 5.08 -12.17 -4.91
N PRO A 167 5.45 -13.31 -4.30
CA PRO A 167 5.61 -13.40 -2.85
C PRO A 167 6.71 -12.49 -2.29
N PHE A 168 7.75 -12.19 -3.09
CA PHE A 168 8.82 -11.29 -2.69
C PHE A 168 8.41 -9.81 -2.66
N MET A 169 7.36 -9.44 -3.42
CA MET A 169 6.85 -8.07 -3.48
C MET A 169 5.72 -7.84 -2.47
N PHE A 170 4.84 -8.82 -2.36
CA PHE A 170 3.65 -8.77 -1.53
C PHE A 170 3.75 -9.80 -0.41
N GLU A 171 4.75 -9.69 0.46
CA GLU A 171 4.82 -10.53 1.66
C GLU A 171 3.48 -10.45 2.39
N SER A 172 2.86 -11.60 2.63
CA SER A 172 1.49 -11.66 3.09
C SER A 172 1.37 -12.01 4.57
N VAL A 173 0.17 -11.79 5.07
CA VAL A 173 -0.36 -12.16 6.40
C VAL A 173 -0.15 -13.64 6.78
N VAL A 174 0.27 -14.49 5.85
CA VAL A 174 0.64 -15.89 6.13
C VAL A 174 1.87 -15.94 7.02
N HIS A 175 2.71 -14.92 6.95
CA HIS A 175 3.85 -14.72 7.86
C HIS A 175 3.56 -13.53 8.78
N GLU A 176 4.02 -13.61 10.00
CA GLU A 176 3.84 -12.56 11.02
C GLU A 176 4.39 -11.21 10.55
N SER A 177 5.45 -11.20 9.72
CA SER A 177 5.98 -9.99 9.06
C SER A 177 4.96 -9.29 8.16
N GLY A 178 4.08 -10.01 7.49
CA GLY A 178 3.02 -9.42 6.66
C GLY A 178 1.94 -8.72 7.47
N ARG A 179 1.67 -9.18 8.69
CA ARG A 179 0.75 -8.49 9.62
C ARG A 179 1.33 -7.18 10.12
N VAL A 180 2.65 -7.09 10.30
CA VAL A 180 3.33 -5.84 10.62
C VAL A 180 3.27 -4.86 9.45
N ASP A 181 3.36 -5.33 8.20
CA ASP A 181 3.14 -4.48 7.02
C ASP A 181 1.75 -3.82 7.05
N GLU A 182 0.71 -4.56 7.45
CA GLU A 182 -0.65 -4.02 7.57
C GLU A 182 -0.75 -3.01 8.72
N LEU A 183 -0.11 -3.31 9.87
CA LEU A 183 -0.08 -2.44 11.03
C LEU A 183 0.63 -1.11 10.74
N LEU A 184 1.71 -1.15 9.97
CA LEU A 184 2.53 0.01 9.60
C LEU A 184 2.12 0.62 8.24
N MET A 185 0.95 0.29 7.71
CA MET A 185 0.43 0.86 6.47
C MET A 185 0.21 2.38 6.63
N PRO A 186 0.70 3.21 5.70
CA PRO A 186 0.43 4.64 5.69
C PRO A 186 -1.08 4.95 5.74
N ALA A 187 -1.49 5.93 6.54
CA ALA A 187 -2.90 6.26 6.72
C ALA A 187 -3.45 7.14 5.58
N ASP A 188 -2.69 8.15 5.15
CA ASP A 188 -3.18 9.23 4.29
C ASP A 188 -2.97 8.97 2.78
N LEU A 189 -3.18 7.72 2.33
CA LEU A 189 -2.93 7.33 0.94
C LEU A 189 -3.86 8.01 -0.07
N LEU A 190 -5.07 8.42 0.35
CA LEU A 190 -6.04 9.10 -0.51
C LEU A 190 -5.90 10.63 -0.51
N ALA A 191 -5.07 11.19 0.37
CA ALA A 191 -4.88 12.63 0.49
C ALA A 191 -4.31 13.24 -0.80
N GLU A 192 -4.60 14.52 -1.02
CA GLU A 192 -3.97 15.29 -2.08
C GLU A 192 -2.45 15.36 -1.85
N GLY A 193 -1.66 15.12 -2.90
CA GLY A 193 -0.19 15.08 -2.81
C GLY A 193 0.36 13.85 -2.09
N SER A 194 -0.46 12.84 -1.79
CA SER A 194 0.02 11.57 -1.23
C SER A 194 0.96 10.83 -2.20
N VAL A 195 1.77 9.93 -1.66
CA VAL A 195 2.66 9.07 -2.46
C VAL A 195 1.89 8.33 -3.55
N LEU A 196 0.68 7.87 -3.26
CA LEU A 196 -0.15 7.16 -4.23
C LEU A 196 -0.53 8.06 -5.41
N ARG A 197 -1.01 9.27 -5.16
CA ARG A 197 -1.36 10.23 -6.22
C ARG A 197 -0.13 10.69 -7.00
N ASN A 198 0.96 10.94 -6.30
CA ASN A 198 2.22 11.31 -6.92
C ASN A 198 2.79 10.16 -7.79
N ALA A 199 2.58 8.90 -7.42
CA ALA A 199 2.94 7.75 -8.26
C ALA A 199 2.13 7.72 -9.57
N VAL A 200 0.82 7.99 -9.51
CA VAL A 200 -0.02 8.08 -10.73
C VAL A 200 0.48 9.17 -11.66
N GLU A 201 0.87 10.32 -11.12
CA GLU A 201 1.40 11.42 -11.89
C GLU A 201 2.80 11.12 -12.47
N ALA A 202 3.70 10.57 -11.65
CA ALA A 202 5.08 10.30 -12.03
C ALA A 202 5.24 9.15 -13.02
N MET A 203 4.37 8.14 -12.91
CA MET A 203 4.41 6.92 -13.72
C MET A 203 3.24 6.95 -14.73
N THR A 204 3.36 7.76 -15.78
CA THR A 204 2.34 7.80 -16.83
C THR A 204 2.31 6.49 -17.64
N PRO A 205 1.20 6.16 -18.33
CA PRO A 205 1.16 5.00 -19.22
C PRO A 205 2.29 4.99 -20.25
N GLU A 206 2.62 6.15 -20.80
CA GLU A 206 3.73 6.32 -21.74
C GLU A 206 5.09 6.02 -21.09
N ASP A 207 5.36 6.56 -19.88
CA ASP A 207 6.60 6.28 -19.15
C ASP A 207 6.71 4.80 -18.76
N CYS A 208 5.60 4.14 -18.47
CA CYS A 208 5.54 2.71 -18.19
C CYS A 208 5.70 1.82 -19.44
N GLY A 209 5.68 2.40 -20.64
CA GLY A 209 5.90 1.68 -21.88
C GLY A 209 4.71 0.83 -22.34
N VAL A 210 3.48 1.30 -22.14
CA VAL A 210 2.27 0.57 -22.55
C VAL A 210 2.24 0.29 -24.05
N ASP A 211 2.77 1.22 -24.85
CA ASP A 211 2.85 1.09 -26.32
C ASP A 211 4.14 0.40 -26.78
N ASP A 212 5.04 0.03 -25.86
CA ASP A 212 6.30 -0.65 -26.15
C ASP A 212 6.14 -2.16 -25.88
N PRO A 213 6.32 -3.04 -26.91
CA PRO A 213 6.22 -4.49 -26.72
C PRO A 213 7.18 -5.08 -25.68
N SER A 214 8.28 -4.40 -25.37
CA SER A 214 9.23 -4.81 -24.33
C SER A 214 8.83 -4.36 -22.92
N GLY A 215 7.85 -3.45 -22.80
CA GLY A 215 7.54 -2.74 -21.56
C GLY A 215 8.74 -1.93 -21.06
N ASN A 216 8.50 -0.92 -20.26
CA ASN A 216 9.61 -0.17 -19.66
C ASN A 216 9.91 -0.66 -18.23
N VAL A 217 10.42 -1.89 -18.11
CA VAL A 217 10.79 -2.48 -16.81
C VAL A 217 11.94 -1.70 -16.15
N GLU A 218 12.74 -1.00 -16.95
CA GLU A 218 13.83 -0.14 -16.44
C GLU A 218 13.31 0.98 -15.56
N LEU A 219 12.08 1.46 -15.78
CA LEU A 219 11.40 2.44 -14.92
C LEU A 219 11.42 2.04 -13.44
N ILE A 220 11.09 0.78 -13.16
CA ILE A 220 11.08 0.26 -11.78
C ILE A 220 12.49 0.24 -11.21
N GLY A 221 13.48 -0.15 -12.03
CA GLY A 221 14.91 -0.13 -11.64
C GLY A 221 15.39 1.27 -11.28
N TRP A 222 15.05 2.28 -12.08
CA TRP A 222 15.37 3.68 -11.81
C TRP A 222 14.71 4.18 -10.52
N LEU A 223 13.45 3.88 -10.30
CA LEU A 223 12.73 4.26 -9.07
C LEU A 223 13.37 3.65 -7.83
N TYR A 224 13.80 2.40 -7.88
CA TYR A 224 14.53 1.79 -6.78
C TYR A 224 15.88 2.47 -6.51
N GLN A 225 16.62 2.76 -7.56
CA GLN A 225 17.92 3.43 -7.44
C GLN A 225 17.80 4.84 -6.83
N TYR A 226 16.73 5.57 -7.15
CA TYR A 226 16.52 6.91 -6.62
C TYR A 226 15.92 6.92 -5.21
N TYR A 227 15.27 5.83 -4.80
CA TYR A 227 14.70 5.71 -3.47
C TYR A 227 15.78 5.44 -2.41
N ILE A 228 16.81 4.64 -2.72
CA ILE A 228 17.88 4.26 -1.79
C ILE A 228 18.81 5.45 -1.53
#